data_8438bf0dce2454cff0a9f50fae3f01da
#
_entry.id   8438bf0dce2454cff0a9f50fae3f01da
#
_cell.length_a   1.000
_cell.length_b   1.000
_cell.length_c   1.000
_cell.angle_alpha   90.00
_cell.angle_beta   90.00
_cell.angle_gamma   90.00
#
_symmetry.space_group_name_H-M   'P 1'
#
loop_
_entity.id
_entity.type
_entity.pdbx_description
1 polymer ?
#
loop_
_entity_poly.entity_id
_entity_poly.type
_entity_poly.pdbx_seq_one_letter_code
_entity_poly.pdbx_strand_id
1 'polypeptide(L)'
;MPRFELNPQALASWNPSIKAAVAEQSNSITMYGVIGDSYSGYYGEGVTLSRVDAALRSIGDNEVDVYINSPGGDMFEGIAIYNRLREHPKKVTVKVIGLAASAASIIAMAGEERLIAKSAFLMIHNCWSYFVGNRHELRGIADQLEEFDTSMRDVYIDTSGTPEKDIEEMMDREAYLSGRSSVDKSFMTGYLSADEITTEATPEDTQTNALKALDVALSKSGMPRSERRKLLADLKSSNEVPSTPSAADNSMPSATAIPVSSLDDQRQIMSSLLDWQA
;
A
#
# COMPACT_ATOMS: atom_id res chain seq x y z
N MET A 1 10.84 6.24 18.51
CA MET A 1 9.47 6.36 18.05
C MET A 1 9.02 5.04 17.45
N PRO A 2 7.79 4.60 17.71
CA PRO A 2 7.26 3.41 17.06
C PRO A 2 7.29 3.60 15.53
N ARG A 3 7.65 2.55 14.80
CA ARG A 3 7.56 2.54 13.34
C ARG A 3 6.33 1.74 12.98
N PHE A 4 5.35 2.38 12.36
CA PHE A 4 4.15 1.71 11.91
C PHE A 4 4.48 0.67 10.84
N GLU A 5 3.77 -0.45 10.89
CA GLU A 5 3.95 -1.58 10.00
C GLU A 5 2.76 -1.68 9.03
N LEU A 6 3.01 -2.30 7.87
CA LEU A 6 1.92 -2.70 6.99
C LEU A 6 1.07 -3.77 7.67
N ASN A 7 -0.24 -3.53 7.79
CA ASN A 7 -1.15 -4.55 8.26
C ASN A 7 -1.15 -5.74 7.29
N PRO A 8 -0.89 -6.98 7.75
CA PRO A 8 -0.79 -8.15 6.87
C PRO A 8 -2.07 -8.46 6.10
N GLN A 9 -3.26 -8.15 6.67
CA GLN A 9 -4.54 -8.36 5.99
C GLN A 9 -4.74 -7.35 4.88
N ALA A 10 -4.45 -6.07 5.14
CA ALA A 10 -4.51 -5.01 4.14
C ALA A 10 -3.55 -5.30 2.98
N LEU A 11 -2.31 -5.72 3.29
CA LEU A 11 -1.33 -6.08 2.27
C LEU A 11 -1.77 -7.30 1.45
N ALA A 12 -2.38 -8.31 2.07
CA ALA A 12 -2.90 -9.49 1.37
C ALA A 12 -4.05 -9.14 0.41
N SER A 13 -4.89 -8.18 0.79
CA SER A 13 -6.07 -7.75 0.02
C SER A 13 -5.73 -6.79 -1.13
N TRP A 14 -4.57 -6.14 -1.08
CA TRP A 14 -4.16 -5.17 -2.09
C TRP A 14 -3.76 -5.83 -3.40
N ASN A 15 -4.26 -5.30 -4.52
CA ASN A 15 -3.86 -5.68 -5.88
C ASN A 15 -3.20 -4.50 -6.60
N PRO A 16 -1.88 -4.50 -6.80
CA PRO A 16 -1.15 -3.40 -7.46
C PRO A 16 -1.47 -3.24 -8.95
N SER A 17 -2.09 -4.25 -9.59
CA SER A 17 -2.49 -4.17 -11.00
C SER A 17 -3.70 -3.28 -11.25
N ILE A 18 -4.44 -2.88 -10.21
CA ILE A 18 -5.59 -1.97 -10.34
C ILE A 18 -5.06 -0.55 -10.44
N LYS A 19 -5.29 0.10 -11.59
CA LYS A 19 -4.81 1.44 -11.93
C LYS A 19 -5.95 2.28 -12.53
N ALA A 20 -5.75 3.59 -12.60
CA ALA A 20 -6.64 4.45 -13.35
C ALA A 20 -6.51 4.16 -14.87
N ALA A 21 -7.63 4.03 -15.55
CA ALA A 21 -7.66 3.76 -16.99
C ALA A 21 -7.30 4.99 -17.84
N VAL A 22 -7.40 6.17 -17.27
CA VAL A 22 -7.13 7.43 -17.97
C VAL A 22 -5.64 7.74 -17.89
N ALA A 23 -5.02 8.03 -19.03
CA ALA A 23 -3.66 8.57 -19.10
C ALA A 23 -3.52 9.77 -18.16
N GLU A 24 -2.37 9.91 -17.51
CA GLU A 24 -2.06 10.97 -16.55
C GLU A 24 -2.68 12.30 -16.96
N GLN A 25 -3.76 12.66 -16.29
CA GLN A 25 -4.31 14.00 -16.43
C GLN A 25 -3.34 14.96 -15.74
N SER A 26 -3.12 16.12 -16.32
CA SER A 26 -2.16 17.11 -15.81
C SER A 26 -2.40 17.50 -14.33
N ASN A 27 -3.60 17.26 -13.80
CA ASN A 27 -4.04 17.62 -12.45
C ASN A 27 -4.37 16.38 -11.59
N SER A 28 -3.72 15.25 -11.84
CA SER A 28 -3.95 14.04 -11.05
C SER A 28 -2.73 13.63 -10.23
N ILE A 29 -3.00 13.03 -9.05
CA ILE A 29 -2.02 12.39 -8.18
C ILE A 29 -2.41 10.93 -8.04
N THR A 30 -1.50 10.02 -8.33
CA THR A 30 -1.71 8.58 -8.15
C THR A 30 -1.00 8.09 -6.89
N MET A 31 -1.75 7.48 -5.98
CA MET A 31 -1.26 6.90 -4.74
C MET A 31 -1.40 5.37 -4.81
N TYR A 32 -0.52 4.75 -5.61
CA TYR A 32 -0.48 3.31 -5.81
C TYR A 32 0.68 2.72 -5.03
N GLY A 33 0.40 1.78 -4.14
CA GLY A 33 1.41 1.15 -3.31
C GLY A 33 1.40 1.62 -1.86
N VAL A 34 2.52 1.43 -1.18
CA VAL A 34 2.66 1.66 0.27
C VAL A 34 2.78 3.15 0.59
N ILE A 35 2.12 3.60 1.65
CA ILE A 35 2.31 4.94 2.20
C ILE A 35 3.62 4.98 3.01
N GLY A 36 4.46 5.95 2.67
CA GLY A 36 5.81 6.10 3.24
C GLY A 36 6.88 5.27 2.53
N ASP A 37 8.14 5.56 2.82
CA ASP A 37 9.31 4.93 2.16
C ASP A 37 9.77 3.61 2.81
N SER A 38 9.10 3.17 3.86
CA SER A 38 9.54 2.02 4.65
C SER A 38 9.71 0.72 3.87
N TYR A 39 9.01 0.59 2.75
CA TYR A 39 9.04 -0.55 1.84
C TYR A 39 9.40 -0.15 0.40
N SER A 40 9.93 1.07 0.22
CA SER A 40 10.43 1.55 -1.07
C SER A 40 11.43 0.54 -1.66
N GLY A 41 11.30 0.30 -2.94
CA GLY A 41 12.14 -0.69 -3.61
C GLY A 41 11.61 -2.14 -3.56
N TYR A 42 10.67 -2.51 -2.66
CA TYR A 42 10.05 -3.85 -2.66
C TYR A 42 8.72 -3.85 -3.42
N TYR A 43 7.88 -2.85 -3.16
CA TYR A 43 6.54 -2.70 -3.75
C TYR A 43 6.45 -1.50 -4.70
N GLY A 44 7.58 -1.06 -5.25
CA GLY A 44 7.68 0.17 -6.01
C GLY A 44 8.10 1.35 -5.14
N GLU A 45 8.02 2.54 -5.66
CA GLU A 45 8.28 3.76 -4.92
C GLU A 45 7.14 4.06 -3.97
N GLY A 46 7.44 4.28 -2.69
CA GLY A 46 6.44 4.62 -1.67
C GLY A 46 5.77 5.97 -1.94
N VAL A 47 4.52 6.10 -1.51
CA VAL A 47 3.78 7.37 -1.54
C VAL A 47 4.21 8.19 -0.34
N THR A 48 4.87 9.33 -0.57
CA THR A 48 5.38 10.21 0.49
C THR A 48 4.80 11.60 0.40
N LEU A 49 4.76 12.32 1.54
CA LEU A 49 4.38 13.73 1.59
C LEU A 49 5.20 14.58 0.62
N SER A 50 6.51 14.32 0.53
CA SER A 50 7.40 15.05 -0.36
C SER A 50 6.99 14.93 -1.83
N ARG A 51 6.57 13.73 -2.28
CA ARG A 51 6.09 13.50 -3.65
C ARG A 51 4.73 14.13 -3.88
N VAL A 52 3.81 13.99 -2.93
CA VAL A 52 2.47 14.60 -3.01
C VAL A 52 2.60 16.12 -3.07
N ASP A 53 3.44 16.71 -2.21
CA ASP A 53 3.66 18.15 -2.18
C ASP A 53 4.34 18.66 -3.47
N ALA A 54 5.27 17.90 -4.05
CA ALA A 54 5.86 18.22 -5.35
C ALA A 54 4.81 18.18 -6.48
N ALA A 55 3.92 17.19 -6.48
CA ALA A 55 2.82 17.09 -7.43
C ALA A 55 1.84 18.25 -7.28
N LEU A 56 1.42 18.59 -6.05
CA LEU A 56 0.54 19.73 -5.79
C LEU A 56 1.16 21.06 -6.23
N ARG A 57 2.47 21.26 -6.00
CA ARG A 57 3.18 22.46 -6.53
C ARG A 57 3.18 22.51 -8.05
N SER A 58 3.31 21.37 -8.72
CA SER A 58 3.25 21.31 -10.20
C SER A 58 1.86 21.57 -10.74
N ILE A 59 0.82 21.12 -10.05
CA ILE A 59 -0.58 21.33 -10.38
C ILE A 59 -0.99 22.80 -10.16
N GLY A 60 -0.42 23.45 -9.15
CA GLY A 60 -0.74 24.84 -8.78
C GLY A 60 -2.18 24.98 -8.28
N ASP A 61 -2.83 26.11 -8.57
CA ASP A 61 -4.17 26.45 -8.11
C ASP A 61 -5.29 25.84 -8.99
N ASN A 62 -5.16 24.57 -9.36
CA ASN A 62 -6.17 23.82 -10.11
C ASN A 62 -6.85 22.78 -9.22
N GLU A 63 -8.02 22.31 -9.62
CA GLU A 63 -8.67 21.16 -8.98
C GLU A 63 -7.80 19.90 -9.14
N VAL A 64 -7.84 19.02 -8.15
CA VAL A 64 -6.97 17.84 -8.08
C VAL A 64 -7.78 16.55 -7.97
N ASP A 65 -7.46 15.59 -8.83
CA ASP A 65 -7.94 14.22 -8.76
C ASP A 65 -6.88 13.33 -8.06
N VAL A 66 -7.25 12.66 -6.97
CA VAL A 66 -6.37 11.75 -6.22
C VAL A 66 -6.84 10.32 -6.37
N TYR A 67 -6.13 9.51 -7.13
CA TYR A 67 -6.45 8.10 -7.33
C TYR A 67 -5.72 7.23 -6.29
N ILE A 68 -6.48 6.41 -5.55
CA ILE A 68 -5.93 5.57 -4.47
C ILE A 68 -6.13 4.09 -4.79
N ASN A 69 -5.01 3.33 -4.70
CA ASN A 69 -5.00 1.88 -4.58
C ASN A 69 -3.83 1.47 -3.68
N SER A 70 -4.05 1.46 -2.37
CA SER A 70 -2.99 1.34 -1.36
C SER A 70 -3.40 0.47 -0.18
N PRO A 71 -2.50 -0.40 0.31
CA PRO A 71 -2.70 -1.15 1.55
C PRO A 71 -2.43 -0.31 2.81
N GLY A 72 -2.11 0.99 2.67
CA GLY A 72 -1.67 1.84 3.76
C GLY A 72 -0.16 1.80 3.98
N GLY A 73 0.29 2.01 5.20
CA GLY A 73 1.70 2.06 5.57
C GLY A 73 1.95 2.93 6.79
N ASP A 74 2.86 3.90 6.68
CA ASP A 74 3.19 4.80 7.80
C ASP A 74 2.03 5.75 8.10
N MET A 75 1.57 5.72 9.36
CA MET A 75 0.44 6.52 9.80
C MET A 75 0.75 8.02 9.78
N PHE A 76 1.94 8.42 10.24
CA PHE A 76 2.29 9.84 10.29
C PHE A 76 2.45 10.43 8.90
N GLU A 77 2.98 9.65 7.96
CA GLU A 77 3.03 10.03 6.56
C GLU A 77 1.61 10.20 5.99
N GLY A 78 0.70 9.26 6.32
CA GLY A 78 -0.70 9.32 5.91
C GLY A 78 -1.43 10.55 6.43
N ILE A 79 -1.28 10.87 7.73
CA ILE A 79 -1.85 12.08 8.35
C ILE A 79 -1.26 13.35 7.73
N ALA A 80 0.05 13.39 7.48
CA ALA A 80 0.69 14.54 6.87
C ALA A 80 0.18 14.79 5.43
N ILE A 81 0.00 13.72 4.66
CA ILE A 81 -0.59 13.79 3.31
C ILE A 81 -2.06 14.24 3.38
N TYR A 82 -2.86 13.69 4.31
CA TYR A 82 -4.24 14.11 4.54
C TYR A 82 -4.32 15.61 4.79
N ASN A 83 -3.55 16.13 5.75
CA ASN A 83 -3.53 17.55 6.07
C ASN A 83 -3.09 18.40 4.88
N ARG A 84 -2.07 17.95 4.14
CA ARG A 84 -1.57 18.68 2.96
C ARG A 84 -2.58 18.78 1.83
N LEU A 85 -3.38 17.73 1.62
CA LEU A 85 -4.48 17.75 0.66
C LEU A 85 -5.60 18.69 1.12
N ARG A 86 -5.93 18.70 2.41
CA ARG A 86 -6.93 19.61 3.02
C ARG A 86 -6.55 21.09 2.95
N GLU A 87 -5.26 21.39 2.92
CA GLU A 87 -4.75 22.75 2.72
C GLU A 87 -4.76 23.22 1.25
N HIS A 88 -5.07 22.34 0.30
CA HIS A 88 -5.09 22.72 -1.10
C HIS A 88 -6.21 23.75 -1.37
N PRO A 89 -5.92 24.88 -2.11
CA PRO A 89 -6.89 25.98 -2.25
C PRO A 89 -8.05 25.68 -3.18
N LYS A 90 -8.01 24.58 -3.91
CA LYS A 90 -9.03 24.15 -4.86
C LYS A 90 -9.57 22.77 -4.49
N LYS A 91 -10.69 22.40 -5.10
CA LYS A 91 -11.36 21.12 -4.86
C LYS A 91 -10.41 19.93 -5.06
N VAL A 92 -10.39 19.04 -4.08
CA VAL A 92 -9.74 17.74 -4.13
C VAL A 92 -10.80 16.66 -4.27
N THR A 93 -10.76 15.91 -5.37
CA THR A 93 -11.61 14.75 -5.59
C THR A 93 -10.79 13.47 -5.37
N VAL A 94 -11.14 12.72 -4.34
CA VAL A 94 -10.50 11.41 -4.09
C VAL A 94 -11.26 10.30 -4.79
N LYS A 95 -10.53 9.40 -5.43
CA LYS A 95 -11.05 8.30 -6.25
C LYS A 95 -10.42 6.97 -5.82
N VAL A 96 -11.16 6.16 -5.04
CA VAL A 96 -10.70 4.82 -4.61
C VAL A 96 -11.03 3.80 -5.69
N ILE A 97 -10.00 3.27 -6.36
CA ILE A 97 -10.16 2.39 -7.52
C ILE A 97 -10.04 0.88 -7.19
N GLY A 98 -9.43 0.53 -6.07
CA GLY A 98 -9.28 -0.87 -5.63
C GLY A 98 -9.36 -1.00 -4.13
N LEU A 99 -8.37 -0.49 -3.43
CA LEU A 99 -8.29 -0.53 -1.96
C LEU A 99 -7.78 0.80 -1.44
N ALA A 100 -8.41 1.32 -0.40
CA ALA A 100 -7.84 2.35 0.47
C ALA A 100 -7.87 1.82 1.90
N ALA A 101 -6.74 1.29 2.39
CA ALA A 101 -6.66 0.67 3.70
C ALA A 101 -5.75 1.44 4.65
N SER A 102 -6.05 1.39 5.96
CA SER A 102 -5.16 1.92 7.00
C SER A 102 -4.84 3.40 6.75
N ALA A 103 -3.57 3.81 6.74
CA ALA A 103 -3.14 5.18 6.45
C ALA A 103 -3.73 5.74 5.13
N ALA A 104 -3.94 4.90 4.12
CA ALA A 104 -4.57 5.33 2.87
C ALA A 104 -6.07 5.64 3.02
N SER A 105 -6.76 5.02 3.98
CA SER A 105 -8.15 5.35 4.27
C SER A 105 -8.29 6.72 4.94
N ILE A 106 -7.32 7.13 5.76
CA ILE A 106 -7.23 8.50 6.29
C ILE A 106 -7.02 9.50 5.15
N ILE A 107 -6.09 9.23 4.24
CA ILE A 107 -5.85 10.08 3.07
C ILE A 107 -7.14 10.22 2.24
N ALA A 108 -7.91 9.14 2.09
CA ALA A 108 -9.16 9.17 1.35
C ALA A 108 -10.20 10.14 1.95
N MET A 109 -10.15 10.40 3.24
CA MET A 109 -11.03 11.37 3.92
C MET A 109 -10.69 12.84 3.58
N ALA A 110 -9.57 13.12 2.92
CA ALA A 110 -9.17 14.50 2.61
C ALA A 110 -10.00 15.16 1.51
N GLY A 111 -10.65 14.39 0.65
CA GLY A 111 -11.42 14.93 -0.48
C GLY A 111 -12.73 15.59 -0.07
N GLU A 112 -13.05 16.74 -0.67
CA GLU A 112 -14.40 17.31 -0.63
C GLU A 112 -15.38 16.39 -1.36
N GLU A 113 -14.94 15.80 -2.46
CA GLU A 113 -15.63 14.72 -3.15
C GLU A 113 -14.83 13.43 -3.02
N ARG A 114 -15.48 12.36 -2.60
CA ARG A 114 -14.85 11.07 -2.33
C ARG A 114 -15.61 9.98 -3.07
N LEU A 115 -15.04 9.51 -4.17
CA LEU A 115 -15.64 8.51 -5.04
C LEU A 115 -14.97 7.15 -4.83
N ILE A 116 -15.76 6.08 -4.89
CA ILE A 116 -15.24 4.72 -4.77
C ILE A 116 -15.83 3.82 -5.85
N ALA A 117 -15.02 2.96 -6.44
CA ALA A 117 -15.54 1.92 -7.33
C ALA A 117 -16.44 0.95 -6.56
N LYS A 118 -17.54 0.47 -7.17
CA LYS A 118 -18.48 -0.47 -6.52
C LYS A 118 -17.80 -1.75 -6.02
N SER A 119 -16.73 -2.18 -6.71
CA SER A 119 -15.92 -3.36 -6.38
C SER A 119 -14.74 -3.06 -5.47
N ALA A 120 -14.48 -1.79 -5.15
CA ALA A 120 -13.38 -1.37 -4.29
C ALA A 120 -13.78 -1.45 -2.80
N PHE A 121 -12.77 -1.32 -1.95
CA PHE A 121 -12.92 -1.40 -0.51
C PHE A 121 -12.21 -0.24 0.20
N LEU A 122 -12.83 0.22 1.27
CA LEU A 122 -12.20 1.01 2.32
C LEU A 122 -11.93 0.07 3.51
N MET A 123 -10.76 0.16 4.14
CA MET A 123 -10.46 -0.60 5.35
C MET A 123 -9.95 0.32 6.43
N ILE A 124 -10.60 0.28 7.58
CA ILE A 124 -10.25 1.05 8.78
C ILE A 124 -9.91 0.12 9.92
N HIS A 125 -8.89 0.47 10.69
CA HIS A 125 -8.43 -0.29 11.85
C HIS A 125 -7.63 0.61 12.80
N ASN A 126 -7.38 0.12 14.01
CA ASN A 126 -6.50 0.77 14.98
C ASN A 126 -5.04 0.77 14.51
N CYS A 127 -4.25 1.67 15.02
CA CYS A 127 -2.82 1.74 14.75
C CYS A 127 -2.15 0.40 15.04
N TRP A 128 -1.35 -0.07 14.09
CA TRP A 128 -0.69 -1.35 14.21
C TRP A 128 0.83 -1.21 14.11
N SER A 129 1.53 -1.85 15.05
CA SER A 129 2.98 -1.92 15.01
C SER A 129 3.50 -3.12 15.80
N TYR A 130 4.79 -3.42 15.67
CA TYR A 130 5.45 -4.48 16.40
C TYR A 130 6.35 -3.90 17.50
N PHE A 131 6.11 -4.34 18.73
CA PHE A 131 6.83 -3.85 19.91
C PHE A 131 7.40 -4.98 20.73
N VAL A 132 8.59 -4.74 21.30
CA VAL A 132 9.24 -5.63 22.25
C VAL A 132 9.64 -4.79 23.46
N GLY A 133 9.26 -5.25 24.66
CA GLY A 133 9.57 -4.54 25.89
C GLY A 133 9.06 -5.27 27.12
N ASN A 134 9.38 -4.74 28.30
CA ASN A 134 8.82 -5.22 29.54
C ASN A 134 7.36 -4.73 29.72
N ARG A 135 6.66 -5.24 30.73
CA ARG A 135 5.23 -4.94 30.96
C ARG A 135 4.90 -3.44 31.14
N HIS A 136 5.85 -2.64 31.64
CA HIS A 136 5.61 -1.19 31.84
C HIS A 136 5.77 -0.43 30.54
N GLU A 137 6.78 -0.79 29.75
CA GLU A 137 7.01 -0.24 28.42
C GLU A 137 5.84 -0.57 27.48
N LEU A 138 5.35 -1.83 27.48
CA LEU A 138 4.23 -2.25 26.65
C LEU A 138 2.91 -1.54 27.03
N ARG A 139 2.66 -1.26 28.32
CA ARG A 139 1.50 -0.46 28.73
C ARG A 139 1.62 0.99 28.25
N GLY A 140 2.77 1.63 28.45
CA GLY A 140 2.98 2.99 27.95
C GLY A 140 2.86 3.09 26.43
N ILE A 141 3.25 2.05 25.69
CA ILE A 141 3.03 1.97 24.23
C ILE A 141 1.54 1.83 23.91
N ALA A 142 0.80 1.00 24.64
CA ALA A 142 -0.63 0.85 24.44
C ALA A 142 -1.37 2.18 24.65
N ASP A 143 -1.03 2.91 25.72
CA ASP A 143 -1.60 4.23 25.99
C ASP A 143 -1.30 5.23 24.84
N GLN A 144 -0.09 5.17 24.25
CA GLN A 144 0.26 6.00 23.10
C GLN A 144 -0.52 5.61 21.83
N LEU A 145 -0.74 4.32 21.59
CA LEU A 145 -1.54 3.86 20.45
C LEU A 145 -2.99 4.32 20.57
N GLU A 146 -3.56 4.36 21.78
CA GLU A 146 -4.91 4.87 22.02
C GLU A 146 -5.07 6.34 21.61
N GLU A 147 -4.05 7.17 21.85
CA GLU A 147 -4.04 8.57 21.39
C GLU A 147 -4.00 8.65 19.86
N PHE A 148 -3.23 7.78 19.21
CA PHE A 148 -3.17 7.73 17.75
C PHE A 148 -4.49 7.24 17.14
N ASP A 149 -5.09 6.22 17.73
CA ASP A 149 -6.40 5.69 17.32
C ASP A 149 -7.48 6.76 17.48
N THR A 150 -7.45 7.52 18.56
CA THR A 150 -8.35 8.65 18.79
C THR A 150 -8.22 9.69 17.68
N SER A 151 -7.00 10.08 17.32
CA SER A 151 -6.76 11.04 16.23
C SER A 151 -7.30 10.57 14.88
N MET A 152 -7.14 9.29 14.57
CA MET A 152 -7.69 8.71 13.33
C MET A 152 -9.21 8.60 13.37
N ARG A 153 -9.76 8.18 14.52
CA ARG A 153 -11.20 8.10 14.77
C ARG A 153 -11.89 9.43 14.53
N ASP A 154 -11.31 10.52 15.03
CA ASP A 154 -11.85 11.87 14.84
C ASP A 154 -11.95 12.23 13.36
N VAL A 155 -10.96 11.90 12.53
CA VAL A 155 -11.02 12.11 11.07
C VAL A 155 -12.20 11.37 10.45
N TYR A 156 -12.46 10.13 10.86
CA TYR A 156 -13.60 9.36 10.32
C TYR A 156 -14.94 9.92 10.80
N ILE A 157 -15.05 10.34 12.07
CA ILE A 157 -16.25 10.95 12.63
C ILE A 157 -16.57 12.24 11.89
N ASP A 158 -15.61 13.15 11.79
CA ASP A 158 -15.77 14.45 11.14
C ASP A 158 -16.19 14.33 9.68
N THR A 159 -15.67 13.28 9.00
CA THR A 159 -15.91 13.08 7.57
C THR A 159 -17.22 12.37 7.29
N SER A 160 -17.58 11.34 8.06
CA SER A 160 -18.73 10.49 7.80
C SER A 160 -19.97 10.85 8.61
N GLY A 161 -19.79 11.55 9.74
CA GLY A 161 -20.86 11.77 10.71
C GLY A 161 -21.31 10.50 11.44
N THR A 162 -20.57 9.39 11.27
CA THR A 162 -20.84 8.12 11.97
C THR A 162 -20.57 8.29 13.46
N PRO A 163 -21.45 7.78 14.37
CA PRO A 163 -21.22 7.86 15.80
C PRO A 163 -19.87 7.28 16.23
N GLU A 164 -19.22 7.92 17.21
CA GLU A 164 -17.91 7.54 17.73
C GLU A 164 -17.82 6.04 18.05
N LYS A 165 -18.78 5.53 18.81
CA LYS A 165 -18.84 4.10 19.18
C LYS A 165 -18.85 3.16 17.97
N ASP A 166 -19.56 3.53 16.91
CA ASP A 166 -19.64 2.70 15.70
C ASP A 166 -18.31 2.71 14.94
N ILE A 167 -17.60 3.86 14.94
CA ILE A 167 -16.24 3.96 14.36
C ILE A 167 -15.26 3.11 15.18
N GLU A 168 -15.28 3.23 16.52
CA GLU A 168 -14.43 2.43 17.41
C GLU A 168 -14.63 0.93 17.18
N GLU A 169 -15.89 0.45 17.18
CA GLU A 169 -16.20 -0.94 16.88
C GLU A 169 -15.75 -1.40 15.48
N MET A 170 -15.78 -0.50 14.49
CA MET A 170 -15.28 -0.80 13.15
C MET A 170 -13.75 -0.85 13.12
N MET A 171 -13.05 0.04 13.83
CA MET A 171 -11.59 0.03 13.91
C MET A 171 -11.08 -1.21 14.66
N ASP A 172 -11.70 -1.57 15.79
CA ASP A 172 -11.34 -2.75 16.60
C ASP A 172 -11.41 -4.07 15.80
N ARG A 173 -12.39 -4.21 14.94
CA ARG A 173 -12.56 -5.43 14.12
C ARG A 173 -11.89 -5.38 12.75
N GLU A 174 -11.06 -4.37 12.48
CA GLU A 174 -10.42 -4.18 11.16
C GLU A 174 -11.43 -4.21 10.01
N ALA A 175 -12.42 -3.29 10.03
CA ALA A 175 -13.57 -3.36 9.15
C ALA A 175 -13.22 -3.08 7.68
N TYR A 176 -13.61 -4.00 6.81
CA TYR A 176 -13.65 -3.79 5.36
C TYR A 176 -15.03 -3.32 4.95
N LEU A 177 -15.10 -2.11 4.42
CA LEU A 177 -16.31 -1.51 3.87
C LEU A 177 -16.27 -1.63 2.35
N SER A 178 -17.23 -2.36 1.76
CA SER A 178 -17.39 -2.38 0.30
C SER A 178 -17.73 -0.99 -0.22
N GLY A 179 -17.59 -0.76 -1.53
CA GLY A 179 -17.97 0.52 -2.14
C GLY A 179 -19.36 0.97 -1.73
N ARG A 180 -20.33 0.03 -1.71
CA ARG A 180 -21.71 0.32 -1.24
C ARG A 180 -21.72 0.73 0.23
N SER A 181 -21.12 -0.08 1.10
CA SER A 181 -21.14 0.20 2.55
C SER A 181 -20.42 1.50 2.90
N SER A 182 -19.38 1.86 2.13
CA SER A 182 -18.65 3.12 2.30
C SER A 182 -19.51 4.34 1.95
N VAL A 183 -20.35 4.23 0.91
CA VAL A 183 -21.30 5.30 0.52
C VAL A 183 -22.47 5.35 1.50
N ASP A 184 -23.07 4.19 1.84
CA ASP A 184 -24.21 4.11 2.76
C ASP A 184 -23.87 4.69 4.15
N LYS A 185 -22.60 4.59 4.57
CA LYS A 185 -22.08 5.13 5.84
C LYS A 185 -21.42 6.52 5.69
N SER A 186 -21.55 7.15 4.54
CA SER A 186 -21.03 8.51 4.25
C SER A 186 -19.51 8.68 4.33
N PHE A 187 -18.72 7.60 4.41
CA PHE A 187 -17.27 7.70 4.22
C PHE A 187 -16.94 8.16 2.80
N MET A 188 -17.73 7.70 1.82
CA MET A 188 -17.63 8.12 0.43
C MET A 188 -18.90 8.87 0.01
N THR A 189 -18.73 9.87 -0.87
CA THR A 189 -19.83 10.71 -1.34
C THR A 189 -20.57 10.13 -2.54
N GLY A 190 -19.96 9.16 -3.24
CA GLY A 190 -20.55 8.57 -4.44
C GLY A 190 -19.71 7.45 -5.05
N TYR A 191 -20.14 7.02 -6.24
CA TYR A 191 -19.48 5.94 -6.96
C TYR A 191 -18.66 6.47 -8.13
N LEU A 192 -17.51 5.81 -8.33
CA LEU A 192 -16.64 6.00 -9.47
C LEU A 192 -17.22 5.29 -10.72
N SER A 193 -16.98 5.85 -11.90
CA SER A 193 -17.28 5.18 -13.16
C SER A 193 -16.39 3.94 -13.34
N ALA A 194 -16.98 2.85 -13.87
CA ALA A 194 -16.21 1.65 -14.18
C ALA A 194 -15.16 1.87 -15.28
N ASP A 195 -15.38 2.87 -16.15
CA ASP A 195 -14.46 3.21 -17.25
C ASP A 195 -13.17 3.90 -16.78
N GLU A 196 -13.12 4.30 -15.50
CA GLU A 196 -11.93 4.92 -14.90
C GLU A 196 -10.92 3.89 -14.35
N ILE A 197 -11.19 2.58 -14.47
CA ILE A 197 -10.38 1.51 -13.86
C ILE A 197 -9.88 0.55 -14.94
N THR A 198 -8.61 0.17 -14.86
CA THR A 198 -8.03 -0.97 -15.57
C THR A 198 -7.39 -1.95 -14.58
N THR A 199 -7.32 -3.22 -14.99
CA THR A 199 -6.69 -4.30 -14.20
C THR A 199 -5.59 -5.02 -14.98
N GLU A 200 -5.02 -4.36 -15.98
CA GLU A 200 -3.92 -4.94 -16.77
C GLU A 200 -2.65 -5.05 -15.93
N ALA A 201 -2.20 -6.28 -15.69
CA ALA A 201 -0.98 -6.57 -14.94
C ALA A 201 0.26 -6.37 -15.83
N THR A 202 1.22 -5.58 -15.36
CA THR A 202 2.55 -5.48 -15.95
C THR A 202 3.49 -6.56 -15.36
N PRO A 203 4.64 -6.85 -15.99
CA PRO A 203 5.67 -7.71 -15.39
C PRO A 203 6.09 -7.23 -13.98
N GLU A 204 6.17 -5.93 -13.76
CA GLU A 204 6.46 -5.30 -12.47
C GLU A 204 5.36 -5.57 -11.44
N ASP A 205 4.09 -5.51 -11.84
CA ASP A 205 2.96 -5.86 -10.97
C ASP A 205 3.02 -7.35 -10.57
N THR A 206 3.43 -8.23 -11.48
CA THR A 206 3.59 -9.67 -11.20
C THR A 206 4.69 -9.90 -10.16
N GLN A 207 5.85 -9.25 -10.31
CA GLN A 207 6.94 -9.33 -9.34
C GLN A 207 6.51 -8.75 -7.98
N THR A 208 5.83 -7.60 -7.97
CA THR A 208 5.29 -6.98 -6.77
C THR A 208 4.30 -7.90 -6.05
N ASN A 209 3.44 -8.60 -6.79
CA ASN A 209 2.51 -9.58 -6.22
C ASN A 209 3.23 -10.77 -5.59
N ALA A 210 4.28 -11.28 -6.21
CA ALA A 210 5.09 -12.37 -5.66
C ALA A 210 5.81 -11.96 -4.36
N LEU A 211 6.44 -10.80 -4.34
CA LEU A 211 7.10 -10.25 -3.14
C LEU A 211 6.10 -10.00 -2.02
N LYS A 212 4.90 -9.48 -2.34
CA LYS A 212 3.83 -9.27 -1.39
C LYS A 212 3.36 -10.60 -0.77
N ALA A 213 3.10 -11.61 -1.58
CA ALA A 213 2.67 -12.93 -1.10
C ALA A 213 3.71 -13.54 -0.14
N LEU A 214 4.99 -13.41 -0.49
CA LEU A 214 6.09 -13.85 0.36
C LEU A 214 6.16 -13.08 1.68
N ASP A 215 6.08 -11.74 1.66
CA ASP A 215 6.10 -10.93 2.89
C ASP A 215 4.93 -11.27 3.82
N VAL A 216 3.73 -11.47 3.27
CA VAL A 216 2.56 -11.90 4.04
C VAL A 216 2.79 -13.28 4.68
N ALA A 217 3.35 -14.24 3.95
CA ALA A 217 3.64 -15.57 4.46
C ALA A 217 4.69 -15.52 5.59
N LEU A 218 5.79 -14.80 5.38
CA LEU A 218 6.84 -14.61 6.36
C LEU A 218 6.38 -13.84 7.61
N SER A 219 5.47 -12.87 7.44
CA SER A 219 4.85 -12.16 8.56
C SER A 219 4.01 -13.09 9.42
N LYS A 220 3.20 -13.95 8.78
CA LYS A 220 2.37 -14.95 9.47
C LYS A 220 3.20 -16.03 10.19
N SER A 221 4.40 -16.34 9.72
CA SER A 221 5.34 -17.25 10.38
C SER A 221 6.07 -16.62 11.58
N GLY A 222 5.83 -15.33 11.86
CA GLY A 222 6.44 -14.61 12.97
C GLY A 222 7.86 -14.10 12.68
N MET A 223 8.31 -14.11 11.43
CA MET A 223 9.63 -13.60 11.06
C MET A 223 9.74 -12.09 11.32
N PRO A 224 10.80 -11.61 12.02
CA PRO A 224 11.02 -10.21 12.31
C PRO A 224 11.11 -9.37 11.01
N ARG A 225 10.60 -8.12 11.06
CA ARG A 225 10.60 -7.21 9.92
C ARG A 225 11.98 -7.01 9.28
N SER A 226 13.03 -6.90 10.11
CA SER A 226 14.41 -6.73 9.64
C SER A 226 14.89 -7.88 8.75
N GLU A 227 14.53 -9.11 9.15
CA GLU A 227 14.87 -10.31 8.40
C GLU A 227 14.05 -10.43 7.11
N ARG A 228 12.73 -10.16 7.16
CA ARG A 228 11.87 -10.12 5.99
C ARG A 228 12.39 -9.14 4.94
N ARG A 229 12.74 -7.91 5.37
CA ARG A 229 13.29 -6.90 4.47
C ARG A 229 14.58 -7.33 3.81
N LYS A 230 15.49 -7.95 4.57
CA LYS A 230 16.75 -8.45 4.02
C LYS A 230 16.48 -9.52 2.95
N LEU A 231 15.63 -10.49 3.27
CA LEU A 231 15.28 -11.57 2.35
C LEU A 231 14.62 -11.05 1.06
N LEU A 232 13.67 -10.12 1.19
CA LEU A 232 13.00 -9.51 0.03
C LEU A 232 13.98 -8.69 -0.83
N ALA A 233 14.96 -8.00 -0.21
CA ALA A 233 16.00 -7.28 -0.93
C ALA A 233 16.91 -8.22 -1.72
N ASP A 234 17.36 -9.29 -1.09
CA ASP A 234 18.23 -10.29 -1.71
C ASP A 234 17.54 -10.96 -2.93
N LEU A 235 16.22 -11.25 -2.80
CA LEU A 235 15.42 -11.79 -3.90
C LEU A 235 15.21 -10.79 -5.04
N LYS A 236 15.04 -9.51 -4.74
CA LYS A 236 14.90 -8.48 -5.77
C LYS A 236 16.20 -8.30 -6.54
N SER A 237 17.34 -8.21 -5.85
CA SER A 237 18.65 -8.03 -6.46
C SER A 237 19.09 -9.25 -7.29
N SER A 238 18.66 -10.46 -6.93
CA SER A 238 18.97 -11.68 -7.70
C SER A 238 18.18 -11.80 -9.02
N ASN A 239 17.07 -11.06 -9.15
CA ASN A 239 16.23 -11.02 -10.35
C ASN A 239 16.55 -9.85 -11.30
N GLU A 240 17.44 -8.94 -10.93
CA GLU A 240 17.95 -7.95 -11.87
C GLU A 240 18.94 -8.62 -12.81
N VAL A 241 18.44 -9.00 -13.99
CA VAL A 241 19.32 -9.44 -15.10
C VAL A 241 20.25 -8.28 -15.43
N PRO A 242 21.59 -8.46 -15.44
CA PRO A 242 22.51 -7.40 -15.83
C PRO A 242 22.10 -6.87 -17.20
N SER A 243 21.84 -5.57 -17.30
CA SER A 243 21.61 -4.89 -18.57
C SER A 243 22.80 -5.23 -19.49
N THR A 244 22.51 -5.92 -20.59
CA THR A 244 23.50 -6.20 -21.64
C THR A 244 24.17 -4.89 -22.06
N PRO A 245 25.51 -4.80 -22.07
CA PRO A 245 26.18 -3.65 -22.63
C PRO A 245 25.82 -3.56 -24.13
N SER A 246 25.48 -2.34 -24.56
CA SER A 246 25.24 -2.01 -25.96
C SER A 246 26.37 -2.54 -26.82
N ALA A 247 26.03 -3.33 -27.84
CA ALA A 247 26.96 -3.89 -28.80
C ALA A 247 27.64 -2.80 -29.64
N ALA A 248 28.91 -2.61 -29.37
CA ALA A 248 29.86 -2.05 -30.31
C ALA A 248 31.22 -2.67 -30.02
N ASP A 249 31.46 -3.90 -30.43
CA ASP A 249 32.66 -4.32 -31.10
C ASP A 249 32.50 -5.77 -31.61
N ASN A 250 32.79 -5.97 -32.89
CA ASN A 250 32.78 -7.25 -33.56
C ASN A 250 34.11 -7.97 -33.33
N SER A 251 34.09 -9.03 -32.51
CA SER A 251 35.03 -10.15 -32.67
C SER A 251 34.52 -11.36 -31.87
N MET A 252 34.08 -12.40 -32.59
CA MET A 252 33.73 -13.71 -32.00
C MET A 252 34.94 -14.44 -31.45
N PRO A 253 34.76 -15.07 -30.28
CA PRO A 253 35.24 -16.44 -30.12
C PRO A 253 34.14 -17.42 -29.74
N SER A 254 34.33 -18.62 -30.24
CA SER A 254 33.55 -19.84 -30.19
C SER A 254 32.86 -20.18 -28.86
N ALA A 255 31.63 -20.67 -28.98
CA ALA A 255 30.75 -21.13 -27.93
C ALA A 255 31.34 -22.27 -27.09
N THR A 256 31.32 -22.04 -25.74
CA THR A 256 31.30 -23.13 -24.76
C THR A 256 29.99 -23.01 -24.00
N ALA A 257 29.15 -24.04 -24.11
CA ALA A 257 27.84 -24.11 -23.51
C ALA A 257 27.93 -24.08 -21.96
N ILE A 258 27.23 -23.16 -21.33
CA ILE A 258 26.97 -23.15 -19.88
C ILE A 258 25.70 -23.98 -19.66
N PRO A 259 25.67 -24.96 -18.73
CA PRO A 259 24.48 -25.79 -18.51
C PRO A 259 23.36 -24.95 -17.86
N VAL A 260 22.21 -24.99 -18.50
CA VAL A 260 20.94 -24.51 -17.97
C VAL A 260 20.57 -25.37 -16.76
N SER A 261 20.44 -24.81 -15.56
CA SER A 261 19.90 -25.53 -14.41
C SER A 261 18.47 -25.97 -14.75
N SER A 262 18.24 -27.27 -14.69
CA SER A 262 17.01 -27.91 -15.13
C SER A 262 15.83 -27.55 -14.18
N LEU A 263 14.61 -27.59 -14.73
CA LEU A 263 13.35 -27.51 -13.98
C LEU A 263 13.26 -28.55 -12.84
N ASP A 264 14.11 -29.56 -12.86
CA ASP A 264 14.19 -30.61 -11.85
C ASP A 264 14.88 -30.13 -10.56
N ASP A 265 15.85 -29.20 -10.62
CA ASP A 265 16.50 -28.63 -9.45
C ASP A 265 15.53 -27.75 -8.68
N GLN A 266 14.63 -27.03 -9.36
CA GLN A 266 13.58 -26.22 -8.72
C GLN A 266 12.51 -27.07 -8.04
N ARG A 267 12.18 -28.23 -8.61
CA ARG A 267 11.26 -29.20 -7.99
C ARG A 267 11.86 -29.86 -6.75
N GLN A 268 13.16 -30.13 -6.73
CA GLN A 268 13.84 -30.74 -5.59
C GLN A 268 13.91 -29.78 -4.38
N ILE A 269 14.09 -28.48 -4.61
CA ILE A 269 14.05 -27.46 -3.57
C ILE A 269 12.63 -27.31 -3.00
N MET A 270 11.61 -27.35 -3.85
CA MET A 270 10.20 -27.28 -3.40
C MET A 270 9.77 -28.53 -2.63
N SER A 271 10.26 -29.74 -2.99
CA SER A 271 9.93 -30.95 -2.24
C SER A 271 10.58 -31.00 -0.86
N SER A 272 11.82 -30.52 -0.72
CA SER A 272 12.51 -30.45 0.57
C SER A 272 11.89 -29.43 1.54
N LEU A 273 11.19 -28.42 1.04
CA LEU A 273 10.43 -27.46 1.88
C LEU A 273 9.09 -28.02 2.37
N LEU A 274 8.52 -28.99 1.65
CA LEU A 274 7.24 -29.62 2.04
C LEU A 274 7.43 -30.76 3.05
N ASP A 275 8.60 -31.42 3.07
CA ASP A 275 8.91 -32.51 4.01
C ASP A 275 9.27 -32.02 5.44
N TRP A 276 9.31 -30.72 5.66
CA TRP A 276 9.60 -30.12 6.99
C TRP A 276 8.32 -29.86 7.84
N GLN A 277 7.15 -30.27 7.35
CA GLN A 277 5.85 -30.13 8.04
C GLN A 277 5.18 -31.47 8.41
N ALA A 278 5.93 -32.58 8.47
CA ALA A 278 5.42 -33.85 8.97
C ALA A 278 5.93 -34.16 10.37
#